data_359f0ba97237629d79ece9daae9a50b7
#
_entry.id   359f0ba97237629d79ece9daae9a50b7
#
_cell.length_a   1.000
_cell.length_b   1.000
_cell.length_c   1.000
_cell.angle_alpha   90.00
_cell.angle_beta   90.00
_cell.angle_gamma   90.00
#
_symmetry.space_group_name_H-M   'P 1'
#
loop_
_entity.id
_entity.type
_entity.pdbx_description
1 polymer ?
#
loop_
_entity_poly.entity_id
_entity_poly.type
_entity_poly.pdbx_seq_one_letter_code
_entity_poly.pdbx_strand_id
1 'polypeptide(L)'
;PIWGFFIFVRRNNMSNLMSNYIPLDVTFVKGDGCWLTDQSGKQYLDALSGVGVVNLGHCHPDITQTIIGQAQTLLHTSNWYHIEHQEKLAERLCMLASMDNVFFANSGAEANEAAIKIARLFAQDKGIEQPAIISANESFHGRTMATLSATGNSKVQDGFSPLVSKFIHVEFDNIKAISKHSINENVVAVMLEPIQGEAGVIIPEPDYLNQVKSLCEQNDWL
;
A
#
# COMPACT_ATOMS: atom_id res chain seq x y z
N PRO A 1 9.31 -20.53 -19.47
CA PRO A 1 10.27 -21.01 -18.49
C PRO A 1 10.42 -19.96 -17.42
N ILE A 2 10.00 -20.34 -16.20
CA ILE A 2 9.93 -19.53 -14.97
C ILE A 2 11.33 -19.29 -14.37
N TRP A 3 12.38 -19.42 -15.16
CA TRP A 3 13.78 -19.38 -14.70
C TRP A 3 14.41 -17.98 -14.68
N GLY A 4 13.66 -16.95 -15.04
CA GLY A 4 14.17 -15.57 -15.07
C GLY A 4 14.40 -14.90 -13.72
N PHE A 5 13.92 -15.47 -12.62
CA PHE A 5 14.02 -14.86 -11.28
C PHE A 5 15.24 -15.29 -10.44
N PHE A 6 16.05 -16.19 -10.93
CA PHE A 6 17.30 -16.58 -10.26
C PHE A 6 18.52 -16.12 -11.05
N ILE A 7 18.73 -14.81 -11.12
CA ILE A 7 20.05 -14.29 -11.47
C ILE A 7 20.94 -14.51 -10.25
N PHE A 8 21.63 -15.63 -10.23
CA PHE A 8 22.76 -15.84 -9.31
C PHE A 8 23.92 -14.91 -9.74
N VAL A 9 23.86 -13.67 -9.30
CA VAL A 9 25.03 -12.80 -9.37
C VAL A 9 26.01 -13.31 -8.32
N ARG A 10 26.98 -14.10 -8.73
CA ARG A 10 28.16 -14.38 -7.89
C ARG A 10 28.91 -13.07 -7.69
N ARG A 11 28.47 -12.28 -6.74
CA ARG A 11 29.31 -11.27 -6.09
C ARG A 11 29.86 -11.86 -4.81
N ASN A 12 31.08 -11.50 -4.45
CA ASN A 12 31.73 -11.85 -3.18
C ASN A 12 31.02 -11.21 -1.95
N ASN A 13 29.71 -11.13 -1.97
CA ASN A 13 28.89 -10.67 -0.85
C ASN A 13 28.54 -11.88 0.00
N MET A 14 28.86 -11.84 1.28
CA MET A 14 28.55 -12.89 2.26
C MET A 14 27.03 -13.00 2.55
N SER A 15 26.16 -12.28 1.85
CA SER A 15 24.71 -12.35 1.98
C SER A 15 24.10 -13.24 0.91
N ASN A 16 23.19 -14.15 1.34
CA ASN A 16 22.35 -14.94 0.46
C ASN A 16 21.08 -14.21 -0.01
N LEU A 17 20.88 -12.96 0.41
CA LEU A 17 19.77 -12.13 -0.02
C LEU A 17 20.01 -11.55 -1.42
N MET A 18 18.94 -11.41 -2.20
CA MET A 18 19.00 -10.69 -3.47
C MET A 18 19.42 -9.23 -3.23
N SER A 19 20.21 -8.68 -4.14
CA SER A 19 20.70 -7.30 -4.06
C SER A 19 19.70 -6.26 -4.61
N ASN A 20 18.42 -6.48 -4.43
CA ASN A 20 17.34 -5.54 -4.79
C ASN A 20 17.25 -4.33 -3.85
N TYR A 21 17.84 -4.43 -2.67
CA TYR A 21 18.07 -3.32 -1.74
C TYR A 21 19.54 -3.24 -1.36
N ILE A 22 19.99 -2.05 -1.06
CA ILE A 22 21.33 -1.80 -0.53
C ILE A 22 21.16 -1.36 0.93
N PRO A 23 21.24 -2.30 1.90
CA PRO A 23 21.08 -1.95 3.31
C PRO A 23 22.26 -1.08 3.77
N LEU A 24 22.01 -0.23 4.75
CA LEU A 24 23.06 0.45 5.49
C LEU A 24 23.88 -0.58 6.28
N ASP A 25 25.17 -0.29 6.47
CA ASP A 25 26.09 -1.17 7.23
C ASP A 25 25.86 -1.03 8.75
N VAL A 26 24.67 -1.43 9.19
CA VAL A 26 24.27 -1.49 10.59
C VAL A 26 23.32 -2.66 10.81
N THR A 27 23.54 -3.40 11.90
CA THR A 27 22.64 -4.49 12.31
C THR A 27 22.08 -4.18 13.69
N PHE A 28 20.78 -3.93 13.77
CA PHE A 28 20.09 -3.72 15.02
C PHE A 28 19.74 -5.07 15.68
N VAL A 29 19.93 -5.15 17.00
CA VAL A 29 19.69 -6.35 17.80
C VAL A 29 18.68 -6.13 18.94
N LYS A 30 18.34 -4.87 19.24
CA LYS A 30 17.36 -4.51 20.27
C LYS A 30 16.63 -3.24 19.87
N GLY A 31 15.33 -3.21 20.19
CA GLY A 31 14.50 -2.00 20.13
C GLY A 31 13.77 -1.78 21.45
N ASP A 32 13.58 -0.51 21.85
CA ASP A 32 12.88 -0.11 23.05
C ASP A 32 12.27 1.29 22.85
N GLY A 33 10.98 1.39 22.79
CA GLY A 33 10.28 2.64 22.43
C GLY A 33 10.78 3.19 21.09
N CYS A 34 11.35 4.36 21.08
CA CYS A 34 11.91 5.00 19.88
C CYS A 34 13.44 4.75 19.69
N TRP A 35 14.03 3.83 20.45
CA TRP A 35 15.46 3.57 20.40
C TRP A 35 15.78 2.21 19.80
N LEU A 36 16.77 2.17 18.92
CA LEU A 36 17.38 0.96 18.38
C LEU A 36 18.82 0.84 18.90
N THR A 37 19.24 -0.39 19.18
CA THR A 37 20.61 -0.68 19.60
C THR A 37 21.25 -1.65 18.60
N ASP A 38 22.43 -1.32 18.09
CA ASP A 38 23.18 -2.18 17.20
C ASP A 38 24.02 -3.25 17.92
N GLN A 39 24.66 -4.13 17.13
CA GLN A 39 25.52 -5.19 17.66
C GLN A 39 26.71 -4.69 18.51
N SER A 40 27.15 -3.44 18.31
CA SER A 40 28.22 -2.82 19.11
C SER A 40 27.72 -2.19 20.41
N GLY A 41 26.41 -2.14 20.63
CA GLY A 41 25.79 -1.48 21.76
C GLY A 41 25.49 0.01 21.54
N LYS A 42 25.76 0.55 20.36
CA LYS A 42 25.46 1.94 20.03
C LYS A 42 23.96 2.13 19.85
N GLN A 43 23.42 3.21 20.40
CA GLN A 43 22.01 3.57 20.31
C GLN A 43 21.75 4.59 19.20
N TYR A 44 20.58 4.44 18.57
CA TYR A 44 20.07 5.29 17.52
C TYR A 44 18.62 5.65 17.79
N LEU A 45 18.25 6.90 17.56
CA LEU A 45 16.86 7.32 17.54
C LEU A 45 16.22 6.82 16.24
N ASP A 46 15.17 6.00 16.34
CA ASP A 46 14.42 5.51 15.20
C ASP A 46 13.32 6.52 14.80
N ALA A 47 13.64 7.39 13.85
CA ALA A 47 12.68 8.31 13.25
C ALA A 47 11.99 7.71 12.00
N LEU A 48 12.32 6.45 11.64
CA LEU A 48 11.74 5.75 10.49
C LEU A 48 10.61 4.81 10.88
N SER A 49 10.65 4.26 12.11
CA SER A 49 9.69 3.30 12.69
C SER A 49 9.35 2.12 11.76
N GLY A 50 10.37 1.58 11.06
CA GLY A 50 10.18 0.49 10.10
C GLY A 50 9.34 0.89 8.88
N VAL A 51 9.47 2.13 8.41
CA VAL A 51 8.63 2.77 7.37
C VAL A 51 7.15 2.83 7.80
N GLY A 52 6.92 3.42 8.99
CA GLY A 52 5.58 3.63 9.53
C GLY A 52 4.87 2.37 10.07
N VAL A 53 5.61 1.29 10.35
CA VAL A 53 5.03 0.03 10.85
C VAL A 53 4.96 -0.01 12.37
N VAL A 54 5.98 0.50 13.06
CA VAL A 54 6.12 0.41 14.53
C VAL A 54 5.69 1.72 15.19
N ASN A 55 4.45 2.16 14.94
CA ASN A 55 3.95 3.48 15.34
C ASN A 55 3.84 3.69 16.85
N LEU A 56 3.73 2.61 17.64
CA LEU A 56 3.72 2.68 19.12
C LEU A 56 5.11 2.50 19.74
N GLY A 57 6.14 2.44 18.90
CA GLY A 57 7.51 2.15 19.32
C GLY A 57 7.81 0.66 19.44
N HIS A 58 9.11 0.35 19.51
CA HIS A 58 9.60 -1.01 19.62
C HIS A 58 9.23 -1.64 20.97
N CYS A 59 8.82 -2.88 20.94
CA CYS A 59 8.53 -3.70 22.13
C CYS A 59 7.51 -3.06 23.09
N HIS A 60 6.50 -2.35 22.56
CA HIS A 60 5.44 -1.79 23.39
C HIS A 60 4.82 -2.88 24.27
N PRO A 61 4.76 -2.69 25.61
CA PRO A 61 4.40 -3.76 26.55
C PRO A 61 3.06 -4.43 26.23
N ASP A 62 2.01 -3.65 25.98
CA ASP A 62 0.67 -4.19 25.73
C ASP A 62 0.61 -4.98 24.43
N ILE A 63 1.28 -4.51 23.37
CA ILE A 63 1.36 -5.22 22.08
C ILE A 63 2.11 -6.52 22.25
N THR A 64 3.26 -6.48 22.94
CA THR A 64 4.09 -7.66 23.19
C THR A 64 3.31 -8.72 23.99
N GLN A 65 2.63 -8.32 25.08
CA GLN A 65 1.83 -9.25 25.88
C GLN A 65 0.63 -9.82 25.12
N THR A 66 -0.03 -9.00 24.29
CA THR A 66 -1.14 -9.44 23.44
C THR A 66 -0.67 -10.49 22.44
N ILE A 67 0.48 -10.28 21.77
CA ILE A 67 1.07 -11.23 20.83
C ILE A 67 1.43 -12.55 21.54
N ILE A 68 2.08 -12.47 22.70
CA ILE A 68 2.44 -13.66 23.50
C ILE A 68 1.18 -14.45 23.87
N GLY A 69 0.17 -13.80 24.43
CA GLY A 69 -1.09 -14.45 24.82
C GLY A 69 -1.79 -15.12 23.65
N GLN A 70 -1.90 -14.41 22.52
CA GLN A 70 -2.54 -14.95 21.32
C GLN A 70 -1.74 -16.10 20.71
N ALA A 71 -0.42 -16.00 20.67
CA ALA A 71 0.44 -17.06 20.15
C ALA A 71 0.35 -18.35 20.95
N GLN A 72 0.11 -18.26 22.26
CA GLN A 72 -0.12 -19.41 23.14
C GLN A 72 -1.52 -20.01 23.03
N THR A 73 -2.48 -19.28 22.46
CA THR A 73 -3.89 -19.69 22.40
C THR A 73 -4.26 -20.22 21.03
N LEU A 74 -4.06 -19.42 19.97
CA LEU A 74 -4.46 -19.78 18.61
C LEU A 74 -3.75 -18.88 17.61
N LEU A 75 -3.00 -19.47 16.67
CA LEU A 75 -2.26 -18.72 15.66
C LEU A 75 -3.06 -18.44 14.40
N HIS A 76 -3.74 -19.47 13.84
CA HIS A 76 -4.43 -19.34 12.56
C HIS A 76 -5.45 -20.47 12.36
N THR A 77 -6.57 -20.14 11.70
CA THR A 77 -7.62 -21.13 11.37
C THR A 77 -8.08 -21.09 9.92
N SER A 78 -7.53 -20.20 9.07
CA SER A 78 -8.01 -19.94 7.70
C SER A 78 -9.36 -19.18 7.65
N ASN A 79 -9.66 -18.59 6.49
CA ASN A 79 -10.92 -17.91 6.18
C ASN A 79 -12.14 -18.86 6.06
N TRP A 80 -11.96 -20.14 6.29
CA TRP A 80 -13.03 -21.12 6.35
C TRP A 80 -13.84 -21.02 7.65
N TYR A 81 -13.32 -20.31 8.64
CA TYR A 81 -13.92 -20.18 9.96
C TYR A 81 -14.00 -18.70 10.35
N HIS A 82 -14.95 -18.39 11.22
CA HIS A 82 -15.02 -17.06 11.81
C HIS A 82 -13.84 -16.83 12.75
N ILE A 83 -13.24 -15.66 12.69
CA ILE A 83 -12.14 -15.22 13.54
C ILE A 83 -12.60 -14.03 14.37
N GLU A 84 -12.85 -14.24 15.66
CA GLU A 84 -13.46 -13.25 16.55
C GLU A 84 -12.73 -11.90 16.54
N HIS A 85 -11.40 -11.91 16.59
CA HIS A 85 -10.62 -10.66 16.58
C HIS A 85 -10.68 -9.93 15.24
N GLN A 86 -10.81 -10.67 14.15
CA GLN A 86 -10.98 -10.10 12.82
C GLN A 86 -12.34 -9.39 12.68
N GLU A 87 -13.41 -10.02 13.17
CA GLU A 87 -14.75 -9.44 13.18
C GLU A 87 -14.79 -8.16 14.02
N LYS A 88 -14.26 -8.18 15.24
CA LYS A 88 -14.18 -7.00 16.12
C LYS A 88 -13.37 -5.86 15.50
N LEU A 89 -12.26 -6.19 14.84
CA LEU A 89 -11.46 -5.18 14.15
C LEU A 89 -12.20 -4.60 12.94
N ALA A 90 -12.89 -5.45 12.16
CA ALA A 90 -13.69 -5.01 11.02
C ALA A 90 -14.79 -4.04 11.46
N GLU A 91 -15.56 -4.38 12.49
CA GLU A 91 -16.59 -3.51 13.07
C GLU A 91 -16.01 -2.13 13.44
N ARG A 92 -14.87 -2.13 14.12
CA ARG A 92 -14.21 -0.88 14.54
C ARG A 92 -13.75 -0.03 13.36
N LEU A 93 -13.16 -0.67 12.35
CA LEU A 93 -12.67 0.02 11.15
C LEU A 93 -13.82 0.56 10.30
N CYS A 94 -14.89 -0.21 10.10
CA CYS A 94 -16.09 0.25 9.39
C CYS A 94 -16.68 1.50 10.04
N MET A 95 -16.82 1.49 11.38
CA MET A 95 -17.31 2.64 12.12
C MET A 95 -16.42 3.88 11.96
N LEU A 96 -15.10 3.73 12.04
CA LEU A 96 -14.15 4.83 11.91
C LEU A 96 -14.07 5.40 10.48
N ALA A 97 -14.20 4.53 9.48
CA ALA A 97 -14.11 4.90 8.08
C ALA A 97 -15.47 5.30 7.47
N SER A 98 -16.59 5.12 8.19
CA SER A 98 -17.95 5.27 7.65
C SER A 98 -18.17 4.39 6.41
N MET A 99 -17.73 3.13 6.50
CA MET A 99 -17.84 2.11 5.46
C MET A 99 -18.59 0.89 5.99
N ASP A 100 -19.15 0.07 5.09
CA ASP A 100 -19.96 -1.09 5.46
C ASP A 100 -19.13 -2.36 5.66
N ASN A 101 -18.03 -2.52 4.94
CA ASN A 101 -17.23 -3.74 4.94
C ASN A 101 -15.73 -3.45 4.90
N VAL A 102 -14.94 -4.41 5.40
CA VAL A 102 -13.47 -4.39 5.38
C VAL A 102 -12.95 -5.65 4.70
N PHE A 103 -11.97 -5.50 3.85
CA PHE A 103 -11.15 -6.58 3.33
C PHE A 103 -9.76 -6.54 3.98
N PHE A 104 -9.37 -7.63 4.63
CA PHE A 104 -8.04 -7.77 5.22
C PHE A 104 -7.07 -8.44 4.25
N ALA A 105 -5.87 -7.90 4.15
CA ALA A 105 -4.79 -8.40 3.33
C ALA A 105 -3.45 -8.37 4.09
N ASN A 106 -2.43 -9.04 3.54
CA ASN A 106 -1.12 -9.11 4.21
C ASN A 106 -0.24 -7.87 3.95
N SER A 107 -0.61 -7.06 2.98
CA SER A 107 0.17 -5.86 2.60
C SER A 107 -0.72 -4.81 1.95
N GLY A 108 -0.24 -3.55 1.92
CA GLY A 108 -0.88 -2.48 1.16
C GLY A 108 -0.96 -2.77 -0.35
N ALA A 109 0.03 -3.47 -0.90
CA ALA A 109 -0.02 -3.90 -2.30
C ALA A 109 -1.18 -4.85 -2.57
N GLU A 110 -1.43 -5.83 -1.69
CA GLU A 110 -2.58 -6.75 -1.81
C GLU A 110 -3.92 -6.02 -1.62
N ALA A 111 -3.99 -5.06 -0.69
CA ALA A 111 -5.17 -4.23 -0.50
C ALA A 111 -5.47 -3.39 -1.76
N ASN A 112 -4.45 -2.81 -2.37
CA ASN A 112 -4.57 -2.05 -3.61
C ASN A 112 -4.90 -2.95 -4.81
N GLU A 113 -4.38 -4.18 -4.89
CA GLU A 113 -4.82 -5.16 -5.90
C GLU A 113 -6.31 -5.49 -5.75
N ALA A 114 -6.81 -5.62 -4.51
CA ALA A 114 -8.23 -5.82 -4.26
C ALA A 114 -9.06 -4.61 -4.72
N ALA A 115 -8.62 -3.38 -4.43
CA ALA A 115 -9.29 -2.16 -4.88
C ALA A 115 -9.35 -2.07 -6.42
N ILE A 116 -8.25 -2.38 -7.11
CA ILE A 116 -8.21 -2.44 -8.59
C ILE A 116 -9.19 -3.50 -9.13
N LYS A 117 -9.27 -4.67 -8.49
CA LYS A 117 -10.22 -5.72 -8.88
C LYS A 117 -11.66 -5.31 -8.64
N ILE A 118 -11.96 -4.64 -7.53
CA ILE A 118 -13.30 -4.09 -7.23
C ILE A 118 -13.69 -3.07 -8.28
N ALA A 119 -12.80 -2.15 -8.65
CA ALA A 119 -13.05 -1.17 -9.70
C ALA A 119 -13.35 -1.82 -11.06
N ARG A 120 -12.65 -2.91 -11.39
CA ARG A 120 -12.93 -3.69 -12.63
C ARG A 120 -14.25 -4.45 -12.57
N LEU A 121 -14.62 -5.00 -11.41
CA LEU A 121 -15.91 -5.68 -11.25
C LEU A 121 -17.06 -4.67 -11.34
N PHE A 122 -16.93 -3.51 -10.70
CA PHE A 122 -17.87 -2.41 -10.81
C PHE A 122 -18.07 -1.95 -12.28
N ALA A 123 -16.99 -1.89 -13.05
CA ALA A 123 -17.05 -1.59 -14.48
C ALA A 123 -17.83 -2.63 -15.27
N GLN A 124 -17.67 -3.91 -14.93
CA GLN A 124 -18.39 -5.01 -15.59
C GLN A 124 -19.90 -4.87 -15.37
N ASP A 125 -20.34 -4.53 -14.18
CA ASP A 125 -21.76 -4.31 -13.85
C ASP A 125 -22.34 -3.13 -14.64
N LYS A 126 -21.51 -2.20 -15.08
CA LYS A 126 -21.86 -1.05 -15.92
C LYS A 126 -21.70 -1.31 -17.42
N GLY A 127 -21.25 -2.48 -17.82
CA GLY A 127 -20.98 -2.81 -19.23
C GLY A 127 -19.75 -2.11 -19.82
N ILE A 128 -18.83 -1.62 -18.98
CA ILE A 128 -17.58 -0.96 -19.41
C ILE A 128 -16.50 -2.02 -19.64
N GLU A 129 -16.18 -2.27 -20.90
CA GLU A 129 -15.23 -3.33 -21.27
C GLU A 129 -13.75 -3.00 -21.02
N GLN A 130 -13.40 -1.71 -21.02
CA GLN A 130 -12.02 -1.25 -20.89
C GLN A 130 -11.86 -0.25 -19.73
N PRO A 131 -12.13 -0.67 -18.47
CA PRO A 131 -12.12 0.22 -17.35
C PRO A 131 -10.76 0.88 -17.14
N ALA A 132 -10.77 2.19 -16.92
CA ALA A 132 -9.62 2.99 -16.59
C ALA A 132 -9.70 3.51 -15.16
N ILE A 133 -8.56 3.54 -14.49
CA ILE A 133 -8.41 4.06 -13.13
C ILE A 133 -7.48 5.27 -13.19
N ILE A 134 -7.92 6.39 -12.65
CA ILE A 134 -7.07 7.57 -12.49
C ILE A 134 -6.20 7.39 -11.26
N SER A 135 -4.91 7.67 -11.40
CA SER A 135 -3.92 7.69 -10.34
C SER A 135 -3.09 8.98 -10.41
N ALA A 136 -2.29 9.29 -9.39
CA ALA A 136 -1.47 10.49 -9.40
C ALA A 136 -0.03 10.21 -9.87
N ASN A 137 0.59 11.20 -10.51
CA ASN A 137 2.04 11.24 -10.72
C ASN A 137 2.76 11.18 -9.37
N GLU A 138 3.95 10.62 -9.34
CA GLU A 138 4.80 10.44 -8.15
C GLU A 138 4.14 9.63 -7.01
N SER A 139 2.99 8.98 -7.27
CA SER A 139 2.31 8.14 -6.29
C SER A 139 3.04 6.80 -6.07
N PHE A 140 2.76 6.17 -4.93
CA PHE A 140 3.19 4.81 -4.63
C PHE A 140 2.01 3.93 -4.21
N HIS A 141 1.74 2.88 -4.98
CA HIS A 141 0.62 1.96 -4.73
C HIS A 141 1.06 0.51 -4.50
N GLY A 142 2.34 0.19 -4.66
CA GLY A 142 2.89 -1.15 -4.46
C GLY A 142 3.82 -1.61 -5.58
N ARG A 143 4.30 -2.85 -5.46
CA ARG A 143 5.30 -3.45 -6.36
C ARG A 143 4.80 -4.70 -7.10
N THR A 144 3.52 -5.08 -6.97
CA THR A 144 2.88 -6.09 -7.84
C THR A 144 2.58 -5.48 -9.21
N MET A 145 2.33 -6.29 -10.23
CA MET A 145 2.22 -5.76 -11.60
C MET A 145 1.11 -4.71 -11.76
N ALA A 146 -0.06 -4.89 -11.16
CA ALA A 146 -1.12 -3.89 -11.28
C ALA A 146 -0.86 -2.67 -10.39
N THR A 147 -0.42 -2.85 -9.15
CA THR A 147 -0.09 -1.72 -8.28
C THR A 147 1.14 -0.94 -8.74
N LEU A 148 2.12 -1.62 -9.35
CA LEU A 148 3.26 -0.99 -10.01
C LEU A 148 2.79 -0.13 -11.19
N SER A 149 1.82 -0.62 -11.95
CA SER A 149 1.25 0.12 -13.08
C SER A 149 0.42 1.33 -12.64
N ALA A 150 -0.25 1.23 -11.47
CA ALA A 150 -0.95 2.34 -10.82
C ALA A 150 0.01 3.39 -10.23
N THR A 151 1.22 2.99 -9.83
CA THR A 151 2.25 3.86 -9.27
C THR A 151 2.74 4.86 -10.32
N GLY A 152 2.67 6.15 -10.02
CA GLY A 152 3.01 7.24 -10.94
C GLY A 152 4.50 7.59 -11.00
N ASN A 153 5.39 6.62 -10.76
CA ASN A 153 6.83 6.81 -10.74
C ASN A 153 7.53 5.90 -11.77
N SER A 154 7.98 6.46 -12.87
CA SER A 154 8.61 5.74 -13.97
C SER A 154 9.90 5.00 -13.56
N LYS A 155 10.64 5.50 -12.57
CA LYS A 155 11.88 4.87 -12.11
C LYS A 155 11.66 3.49 -11.51
N VAL A 156 10.52 3.28 -10.80
CA VAL A 156 10.21 1.97 -10.22
C VAL A 156 9.56 1.02 -11.22
N GLN A 157 9.08 1.55 -12.35
CA GLN A 157 8.48 0.78 -13.45
C GLN A 157 9.52 0.29 -14.46
N ASP A 158 10.72 0.86 -14.44
CA ASP A 158 11.77 0.54 -15.39
C ASP A 158 12.14 -0.95 -15.37
N GLY A 159 12.21 -1.56 -16.54
CA GLY A 159 12.50 -2.99 -16.73
C GLY A 159 11.29 -3.94 -16.58
N PHE A 160 10.10 -3.45 -16.21
CA PHE A 160 8.90 -4.29 -15.99
C PHE A 160 7.81 -4.18 -17.07
N SER A 161 8.13 -3.53 -18.19
CA SER A 161 7.18 -3.46 -19.33
C SER A 161 6.98 -4.82 -20.00
N PRO A 162 5.76 -5.12 -20.55
CA PRO A 162 4.60 -4.22 -20.62
C PRO A 162 3.85 -4.15 -19.28
N LEU A 163 3.50 -2.94 -18.88
CA LEU A 163 2.70 -2.69 -17.68
C LEU A 163 1.22 -3.04 -17.91
N VAL A 164 0.47 -3.20 -16.83
CA VAL A 164 -0.99 -3.35 -16.91
C VAL A 164 -1.59 -2.04 -17.43
N SER A 165 -2.35 -2.13 -18.52
CA SER A 165 -2.94 -0.97 -19.17
C SER A 165 -4.10 -0.34 -18.41
N LYS A 166 -4.48 0.87 -18.82
CA LYS A 166 -5.66 1.62 -18.34
C LYS A 166 -5.49 2.30 -16.97
N PHE A 167 -4.27 2.58 -16.58
CA PHE A 167 -4.00 3.58 -15.54
C PHE A 167 -3.73 4.94 -16.22
N ILE A 168 -4.39 5.99 -15.73
CA ILE A 168 -4.26 7.36 -16.20
C ILE A 168 -3.60 8.15 -15.08
N HIS A 169 -2.36 8.58 -15.30
CA HIS A 169 -1.64 9.35 -14.30
C HIS A 169 -1.87 10.85 -14.51
N VAL A 170 -2.28 11.54 -13.45
CA VAL A 170 -2.56 12.98 -13.42
C VAL A 170 -1.69 13.66 -12.36
N GLU A 171 -1.57 14.96 -12.43
CA GLU A 171 -0.91 15.76 -11.40
C GLU A 171 -1.68 15.65 -10.07
N PHE A 172 -0.94 15.35 -8.98
CA PHE A 172 -1.50 15.32 -7.64
C PHE A 172 -1.89 16.73 -7.19
N ASP A 173 -2.89 16.84 -6.31
CA ASP A 173 -3.43 18.11 -5.83
C ASP A 173 -3.97 19.05 -6.93
N ASN A 174 -4.40 18.47 -8.05
CA ASN A 174 -4.97 19.20 -9.18
C ASN A 174 -6.32 18.61 -9.60
N ILE A 175 -7.41 19.10 -9.00
CA ILE A 175 -8.77 18.66 -9.32
C ILE A 175 -9.13 18.84 -10.80
N LYS A 176 -8.60 19.87 -11.47
CA LYS A 176 -8.84 20.11 -12.89
C LYS A 176 -8.20 19.04 -13.76
N ALA A 177 -7.07 18.45 -13.32
CA ALA A 177 -6.43 17.35 -14.03
C ALA A 177 -7.30 16.08 -14.00
N ILE A 178 -8.00 15.82 -12.89
CA ILE A 178 -8.96 14.71 -12.77
C ILE A 178 -10.24 15.02 -13.56
N SER A 179 -10.82 16.19 -13.40
CA SER A 179 -12.11 16.57 -14.01
C SER A 179 -12.11 16.55 -15.55
N LYS A 180 -10.95 16.75 -16.18
CA LYS A 180 -10.80 16.59 -17.64
C LYS A 180 -11.19 15.20 -18.15
N HIS A 181 -11.17 14.20 -17.28
CA HIS A 181 -11.53 12.81 -17.63
C HIS A 181 -13.00 12.48 -17.41
N SER A 182 -13.85 13.42 -16.95
CA SER A 182 -15.30 13.21 -16.78
C SER A 182 -16.03 12.90 -18.09
N ILE A 183 -15.43 13.22 -19.24
CA ILE A 183 -15.96 12.87 -20.56
C ILE A 183 -15.49 11.48 -21.05
N ASN A 184 -14.61 10.81 -20.30
CA ASN A 184 -14.10 9.51 -20.65
C ASN A 184 -14.96 8.41 -19.99
N GLU A 185 -15.87 7.83 -20.72
CA GLU A 185 -16.81 6.80 -20.28
C GLU A 185 -16.13 5.53 -19.74
N ASN A 186 -14.84 5.34 -20.00
CA ASN A 186 -14.09 4.21 -19.44
C ASN A 186 -13.55 4.45 -18.02
N VAL A 187 -13.53 5.67 -17.53
CA VAL A 187 -13.06 5.95 -16.15
C VAL A 187 -14.09 5.44 -15.16
N VAL A 188 -13.64 4.65 -14.20
CA VAL A 188 -14.50 3.99 -13.20
C VAL A 188 -14.06 4.22 -11.76
N ALA A 189 -12.85 4.71 -11.55
CA ALA A 189 -12.31 4.95 -10.21
C ALA A 189 -11.19 5.97 -10.20
N VAL A 190 -10.99 6.60 -9.03
CA VAL A 190 -9.82 7.42 -8.70
C VAL A 190 -9.09 6.78 -7.52
N MET A 191 -7.79 6.54 -7.66
CA MET A 191 -6.94 5.90 -6.66
C MET A 191 -5.83 6.87 -6.24
N LEU A 192 -5.85 7.32 -5.01
CA LEU A 192 -4.95 8.35 -4.48
C LEU A 192 -4.42 7.98 -3.09
N GLU A 193 -3.23 8.50 -2.77
CA GLU A 193 -2.75 8.61 -1.40
C GLU A 193 -3.36 9.88 -0.77
N PRO A 194 -3.81 9.86 0.48
CA PRO A 194 -4.23 11.08 1.18
C PRO A 194 -3.07 12.07 1.36
N ILE A 195 -1.87 11.54 1.56
CA ILE A 195 -0.59 12.23 1.61
C ILE A 195 0.38 11.36 0.83
N GLN A 196 1.03 11.89 -0.21
CA GLN A 196 2.04 11.11 -0.93
C GLN A 196 3.29 10.95 -0.06
N GLY A 197 3.58 9.74 0.37
CA GLY A 197 4.69 9.44 1.26
C GLY A 197 6.04 9.38 0.53
N GLU A 198 6.15 8.50 -0.45
CA GLU A 198 7.41 8.24 -1.20
C GLU A 198 7.88 9.44 -2.03
N ALA A 199 6.98 10.33 -2.41
CA ALA A 199 7.32 11.56 -3.15
C ALA A 199 7.95 12.66 -2.26
N GLY A 200 8.10 12.44 -0.95
CA GLY A 200 8.68 13.40 -0.02
C GLY A 200 7.65 14.06 0.91
N VAL A 201 6.61 13.33 1.29
CA VAL A 201 5.54 13.75 2.21
C VAL A 201 4.78 14.98 1.65
N ILE A 202 4.15 14.80 0.49
CA ILE A 202 3.36 15.86 -0.15
C ILE A 202 1.95 15.83 0.43
N ILE A 203 1.60 16.90 1.14
CA ILE A 203 0.27 17.13 1.73
C ILE A 203 -0.53 17.98 0.75
N PRO A 204 -1.70 17.53 0.29
CA PRO A 204 -2.53 18.30 -0.63
C PRO A 204 -3.23 19.46 0.08
N GLU A 205 -3.81 20.38 -0.67
CA GLU A 205 -4.68 21.42 -0.14
C GLU A 205 -5.84 20.80 0.67
N PRO A 206 -6.29 21.45 1.76
CA PRO A 206 -7.22 20.83 2.72
C PRO A 206 -8.53 20.31 2.12
N ASP A 207 -9.03 20.92 1.05
CA ASP A 207 -10.30 20.55 0.42
C ASP A 207 -10.14 19.62 -0.80
N TYR A 208 -8.93 19.31 -1.21
CA TYR A 208 -8.68 18.54 -2.43
C TYR A 208 -9.40 17.19 -2.45
N LEU A 209 -9.28 16.40 -1.38
CA LEU A 209 -9.91 15.07 -1.30
C LEU A 209 -11.44 15.15 -1.28
N ASN A 210 -12.03 16.19 -0.67
CA ASN A 210 -13.47 16.41 -0.72
C ASN A 210 -13.94 16.76 -2.14
N GLN A 211 -13.16 17.57 -2.87
CA GLN A 211 -13.44 17.87 -4.27
C GLN A 211 -13.35 16.62 -5.14
N VAL A 212 -12.34 15.76 -4.92
CA VAL A 212 -12.22 14.45 -5.62
C VAL A 212 -13.43 13.58 -5.32
N LYS A 213 -13.81 13.43 -4.05
CA LYS A 213 -15.00 12.68 -3.65
C LYS A 213 -16.25 13.19 -4.37
N SER A 214 -16.51 14.49 -4.33
CA SER A 214 -17.66 15.10 -5.01
C SER A 214 -17.65 14.85 -6.52
N LEU A 215 -16.48 14.89 -7.14
CA LEU A 215 -16.32 14.60 -8.56
C LEU A 215 -16.59 13.12 -8.88
N CYS A 216 -16.14 12.20 -8.02
CA CYS A 216 -16.43 10.77 -8.15
C CYS A 216 -17.94 10.50 -8.03
N GLU A 217 -18.62 11.09 -7.03
CA GLU A 217 -20.08 10.99 -6.86
C GLU A 217 -20.85 11.50 -8.08
N GLN A 218 -20.43 12.62 -8.69
CA GLN A 218 -21.07 13.19 -9.88
C GLN A 218 -20.93 12.33 -11.12
N ASN A 219 -19.83 11.57 -11.24
CA ASN A 219 -19.53 10.74 -12.41
C ASN A 219 -19.79 9.25 -12.17
N ASP A 220 -20.31 8.89 -11.00
CA ASP A 220 -20.52 7.49 -10.58
C ASP A 220 -19.22 6.67 -10.70
N TRP A 221 -18.13 7.21 -10.15
CA TRP A 221 -16.82 6.57 -9.98
C TRP A 221 -16.59 6.15 -8.53
N LEU A 222 -15.80 5.09 -8.36
CA LEU A 222 -15.27 4.67 -7.05
C LEU A 222 -14.12 5.56 -6.60
#